data_7ced742e6bd846616be39445f9487c15
#
_entry.id   7ced742e6bd846616be39445f9487c15
#
_cell.length_a   1.000
_cell.length_b   1.000
_cell.length_c   1.000
_cell.angle_alpha   90.00
_cell.angle_beta   90.00
_cell.angle_gamma   90.00
#
_symmetry.space_group_name_H-M   'P 1'
#
loop_
_entity.id
_entity.type
_entity.pdbx_description
1 polymer ?
#
loop_
_entity_poly.entity_id
_entity_poly.type
_entity_poly.pdbx_seq_one_letter_code
_entity_poly.pdbx_strand_id
1 'polypeptide(L)'
;MKPLRAPGRLLGTGLAGALLLGLCACAEAAGSASADHEPKDGSMATAPPAPAAPGLVTAVATVLQENDGPPELCLGGVAESFPPQCGGPEITGWDWNAVEADSAQGTIWGEYTVEGTWDGETFRLTEATSAPTDPTAPSDDPRLDPDNAGAVGRDLSESETQELQDEVFTDLGGLGGWSENGYVWVTVVYDDGSIQSYADDRYGADRVAVQSALRDVE
;
A
#
# COMPACT_ATOMS: atom_id res chain seq x y z
N MET A 1 44.39 -21.09 -21.84
CA MET A 1 45.59 -21.81 -21.38
C MET A 1 45.73 -21.69 -19.90
N LYS A 2 45.42 -22.80 -19.22
CA LYS A 2 46.00 -23.34 -17.98
C LYS A 2 45.98 -22.49 -16.67
N PRO A 3 45.98 -23.16 -15.49
CA PRO A 3 44.96 -24.07 -14.96
C PRO A 3 44.66 -23.82 -13.44
N LEU A 4 43.58 -24.47 -13.01
CA LEU A 4 43.30 -25.13 -11.72
C LEU A 4 44.31 -25.07 -10.56
N ARG A 5 43.78 -24.82 -9.36
CA ARG A 5 44.20 -25.53 -8.13
C ARG A 5 43.15 -25.44 -7.02
N ALA A 6 42.53 -26.54 -6.67
CA ALA A 6 42.10 -26.95 -5.33
C ALA A 6 43.12 -28.06 -4.91
N PRO A 7 43.11 -28.64 -3.69
CA PRO A 7 42.17 -28.62 -2.55
C PRO A 7 42.85 -28.51 -1.19
N GLY A 8 42.07 -28.43 -0.09
CA GLY A 8 42.58 -28.60 1.30
C GLY A 8 41.49 -29.08 2.22
N ARG A 9 41.33 -30.36 2.38
CA ARG A 9 40.62 -31.04 3.46
C ARG A 9 41.52 -31.04 4.70
N LEU A 10 40.94 -30.75 5.86
CA LEU A 10 41.48 -31.22 7.16
C LEU A 10 40.30 -31.67 8.03
N LEU A 11 40.29 -32.96 8.32
CA LEU A 11 39.54 -33.64 9.37
C LEU A 11 40.16 -33.29 10.70
N GLY A 12 39.36 -33.11 11.75
CA GLY A 12 39.75 -33.04 13.15
C GLY A 12 38.72 -33.69 14.03
N THR A 13 38.97 -34.88 14.40
CA THR A 13 38.24 -35.79 15.32
C THR A 13 38.57 -35.49 16.80
N GLY A 14 37.63 -35.76 17.70
CA GLY A 14 37.89 -36.07 19.13
C GLY A 14 37.16 -35.12 20.08
N LEU A 15 36.53 -35.48 21.13
CA LEU A 15 36.44 -36.61 22.04
C LEU A 15 35.44 -36.22 23.14
N ALA A 16 34.61 -37.11 23.48
CA ALA A 16 33.84 -37.43 24.66
C ALA A 16 34.21 -36.81 26.01
N GLY A 17 33.21 -36.73 26.89
CA GLY A 17 33.34 -36.71 28.36
C GLY A 17 32.41 -35.65 28.99
N ALA A 18 31.55 -35.94 29.81
CA ALA A 18 31.23 -36.68 30.96
C ALA A 18 30.01 -36.07 31.68
N LEU A 19 29.19 -36.96 32.05
CA LEU A 19 28.01 -36.87 32.93
C LEU A 19 28.41 -36.28 34.31
N LEU A 20 27.63 -35.33 34.87
CA LEU A 20 27.54 -35.07 36.29
C LEU A 20 26.07 -34.73 36.64
N LEU A 21 25.44 -35.69 37.31
CA LEU A 21 24.26 -35.53 38.12
C LEU A 21 24.55 -34.70 39.36
N GLY A 22 23.74 -33.69 39.61
CA GLY A 22 23.72 -32.93 40.85
C GLY A 22 22.27 -32.67 41.26
N LEU A 23 21.74 -33.54 42.14
CA LEU A 23 20.54 -33.27 42.95
C LEU A 23 20.94 -32.37 44.13
N CYS A 24 20.17 -31.28 44.35
CA CYS A 24 19.87 -30.69 45.67
C CYS A 24 18.75 -29.71 45.47
N ALA A 25 17.55 -29.99 45.92
CA ALA A 25 16.95 -29.79 47.24
C ALA A 25 16.38 -28.37 47.44
N CYS A 26 15.08 -28.37 47.59
CA CYS A 26 14.11 -27.49 48.22
C CYS A 26 14.64 -26.25 48.95
N ALA A 27 14.06 -25.09 48.58
CA ALA A 27 13.76 -24.02 49.53
C ALA A 27 12.43 -23.34 49.08
N GLU A 28 11.39 -23.54 49.91
CA GLU A 28 10.17 -22.74 49.87
C GLU A 28 10.49 -21.34 50.42
N ALA A 29 10.06 -20.31 49.70
CA ALA A 29 9.83 -19.00 50.31
C ALA A 29 8.85 -18.17 49.45
N ALA A 30 7.67 -18.05 49.98
CA ALA A 30 6.82 -16.86 50.02
C ALA A 30 6.63 -16.00 48.74
N GLY A 31 5.44 -16.06 48.24
CA GLY A 31 4.61 -14.88 47.90
C GLY A 31 5.24 -13.78 47.08
N SER A 32 5.13 -13.92 45.75
CA SER A 32 5.06 -12.74 44.88
C SER A 32 3.79 -12.88 44.03
N ALA A 33 2.91 -11.91 44.20
CA ALA A 33 1.74 -11.75 43.40
C ALA A 33 2.17 -11.76 41.91
N SER A 34 1.81 -12.83 41.22
CA SER A 34 1.79 -12.84 39.77
C SER A 34 0.75 -11.80 39.37
N ALA A 35 1.19 -10.65 38.92
CA ALA A 35 0.37 -9.83 38.08
C ALA A 35 0.07 -10.72 36.86
N ASP A 36 -1.17 -11.16 36.74
CA ASP A 36 -1.71 -11.72 35.54
C ASP A 36 -1.50 -10.69 34.42
N HIS A 37 -0.38 -10.84 33.74
CA HIS A 37 -0.20 -10.24 32.43
C HIS A 37 -0.99 -11.16 31.51
N GLU A 38 -2.31 -10.90 31.40
CA GLU A 38 -3.08 -11.39 30.28
C GLU A 38 -2.30 -10.99 29.03
N PRO A 39 -1.92 -11.96 28.17
CA PRO A 39 -1.48 -11.60 26.86
C PRO A 39 -2.66 -10.86 26.24
N LYS A 40 -2.53 -9.54 26.02
CA LYS A 40 -3.38 -8.84 25.06
C LYS A 40 -3.27 -9.67 23.81
N ASP A 41 -4.38 -10.35 23.51
CA ASP A 41 -4.59 -11.03 22.25
C ASP A 41 -4.38 -9.95 21.18
N GLY A 42 -3.16 -9.91 20.65
CA GLY A 42 -2.76 -9.01 19.61
C GLY A 42 -3.31 -9.54 18.30
N SER A 43 -4.64 -9.61 18.19
CA SER A 43 -5.29 -9.61 16.89
C SER A 43 -4.87 -8.31 16.23
N MET A 44 -3.86 -8.37 15.37
CA MET A 44 -3.50 -7.24 14.54
C MET A 44 -4.75 -6.90 13.74
N ALA A 45 -5.29 -5.72 13.97
CA ALA A 45 -6.40 -5.22 13.18
C ALA A 45 -5.95 -5.28 11.71
N THR A 46 -6.74 -5.90 10.87
CA THR A 46 -6.53 -5.86 9.42
C THR A 46 -7.00 -4.50 8.93
N ALA A 47 -6.29 -3.92 7.98
CA ALA A 47 -6.72 -2.68 7.35
C ALA A 47 -8.17 -2.81 6.85
N PRO A 48 -8.99 -1.78 7.02
CA PRO A 48 -10.35 -1.80 6.49
C PRO A 48 -10.30 -1.91 4.95
N PRO A 49 -11.25 -2.62 4.34
CA PRO A 49 -11.40 -2.59 2.89
C PRO A 49 -11.70 -1.14 2.44
N ALA A 50 -11.44 -0.83 1.17
CA ALA A 50 -11.79 0.47 0.61
C ALA A 50 -13.30 0.74 0.82
N PRO A 51 -13.68 1.84 1.50
CA PRO A 51 -15.08 2.14 1.74
C PRO A 51 -15.79 2.56 0.45
N ALA A 52 -17.12 2.41 0.42
CA ALA A 52 -17.93 2.97 -0.65
C ALA A 52 -18.02 4.49 -0.52
N ALA A 53 -18.04 5.19 -1.64
CA ALA A 53 -18.25 6.65 -1.63
C ALA A 53 -19.74 6.99 -1.42
N PRO A 54 -20.06 8.01 -0.61
CA PRO A 54 -21.45 8.38 -0.35
C PRO A 54 -22.13 9.08 -1.51
N GLY A 55 -21.38 9.53 -2.51
CA GLY A 55 -21.85 10.32 -3.66
C GLY A 55 -21.10 10.02 -4.95
N LEU A 56 -21.11 10.99 -5.85
CA LEU A 56 -20.30 10.94 -7.07
C LEU A 56 -18.84 11.17 -6.73
N VAL A 57 -17.98 10.43 -7.42
CA VAL A 57 -16.52 10.59 -7.35
C VAL A 57 -15.96 10.78 -8.76
N THR A 58 -14.79 11.40 -8.84
CA THR A 58 -14.08 11.68 -10.07
C THR A 58 -12.61 11.28 -9.97
N ALA A 59 -12.03 10.94 -11.10
CA ALA A 59 -10.59 10.74 -11.25
C ALA A 59 -10.13 11.09 -12.66
N VAL A 60 -8.84 11.43 -12.80
CA VAL A 60 -8.14 11.37 -14.09
C VAL A 60 -7.33 10.08 -14.07
N ALA A 61 -7.63 9.19 -15.00
CA ALA A 61 -7.05 7.86 -15.01
C ALA A 61 -7.00 7.24 -16.40
N THR A 62 -6.11 6.28 -16.60
CA THR A 62 -6.17 5.40 -17.76
C THR A 62 -7.30 4.40 -17.58
N VAL A 63 -8.15 4.26 -18.58
CA VAL A 63 -9.02 3.10 -18.71
C VAL A 63 -8.37 2.14 -19.69
N LEU A 64 -8.27 0.87 -19.31
CA LEU A 64 -7.61 -0.15 -20.10
C LEU A 64 -8.47 -1.41 -20.14
N GLN A 65 -8.50 -2.06 -21.30
CA GLN A 65 -9.15 -3.35 -21.48
C GLN A 65 -8.23 -4.29 -22.24
N GLU A 66 -8.00 -5.47 -21.71
CA GLU A 66 -7.26 -6.53 -22.38
C GLU A 66 -8.20 -7.55 -23.02
N ASN A 67 -8.06 -7.74 -24.33
CA ASN A 67 -8.85 -8.70 -25.11
C ASN A 67 -10.38 -8.53 -24.86
N ASP A 68 -11.03 -9.61 -24.45
CA ASP A 68 -12.48 -9.63 -24.15
C ASP A 68 -12.77 -9.49 -22.64
N GLY A 69 -11.76 -9.10 -21.83
CA GLY A 69 -11.92 -8.84 -20.40
C GLY A 69 -12.76 -7.59 -20.11
N PRO A 70 -13.13 -7.34 -18.87
CA PRO A 70 -13.77 -6.09 -18.49
C PRO A 70 -12.79 -4.91 -18.62
N PRO A 71 -13.28 -3.70 -18.88
CA PRO A 71 -12.46 -2.50 -18.72
C PRO A 71 -12.09 -2.27 -17.26
N GLU A 72 -10.85 -1.84 -17.01
CA GLU A 72 -10.33 -1.53 -15.70
C GLU A 72 -9.97 -0.05 -15.60
N LEU A 73 -10.18 0.53 -14.44
CA LEU A 73 -9.83 1.91 -14.10
C LEU A 73 -8.47 1.91 -13.38
N CYS A 74 -7.41 2.28 -14.08
CA CYS A 74 -6.06 2.30 -13.57
C CYS A 74 -5.83 3.52 -12.67
N LEU A 75 -6.09 3.38 -11.39
CA LEU A 75 -5.95 4.45 -10.39
C LEU A 75 -4.53 4.54 -9.80
N GLY A 76 -3.68 3.56 -10.09
CA GLY A 76 -2.28 3.50 -9.70
C GLY A 76 -1.33 3.76 -10.85
N GLY A 77 -0.09 3.29 -10.69
CA GLY A 77 0.93 3.43 -11.73
C GLY A 77 0.57 2.66 -13.00
N VAL A 78 0.84 3.28 -14.14
CA VAL A 78 0.76 2.66 -15.47
C VAL A 78 2.17 2.39 -15.95
N ALA A 79 2.47 1.15 -16.34
CA ALA A 79 3.79 0.79 -16.82
C ALA A 79 4.09 1.43 -18.18
N GLU A 80 5.31 1.95 -18.33
CA GLU A 80 5.84 2.48 -19.60
C GLU A 80 6.19 1.35 -20.57
N SER A 81 5.18 0.54 -20.94
CA SER A 81 5.28 -0.53 -21.94
C SER A 81 4.38 -0.23 -23.13
N PHE A 82 4.49 -1.01 -24.21
CA PHE A 82 3.60 -0.88 -25.36
C PHE A 82 3.04 -2.25 -25.76
N PRO A 83 1.73 -2.50 -25.57
CA PRO A 83 0.74 -1.63 -24.93
C PRO A 83 1.08 -1.35 -23.45
N PRO A 84 0.49 -0.31 -22.82
CA PRO A 84 0.63 -0.05 -21.41
C PRO A 84 0.05 -1.21 -20.58
N GLN A 85 0.48 -1.32 -19.33
CA GLN A 85 -0.03 -2.31 -18.39
C GLN A 85 -0.34 -1.59 -17.07
N CYS A 86 -1.45 -1.90 -16.51
CA CYS A 86 -1.89 -1.43 -15.20
C CYS A 86 -2.94 -2.39 -14.64
N GLY A 87 -3.36 -2.16 -13.42
CA GLY A 87 -4.48 -2.85 -12.81
C GLY A 87 -5.30 -1.86 -12.00
N GLY A 88 -6.54 -2.19 -11.77
CA GLY A 88 -7.46 -1.37 -11.00
C GLY A 88 -8.83 -2.02 -10.88
N PRO A 89 -9.79 -1.35 -10.24
CA PRO A 89 -11.16 -1.83 -10.18
C PRO A 89 -11.80 -1.89 -11.56
N GLU A 90 -12.75 -2.81 -11.71
CA GLU A 90 -13.60 -2.86 -12.90
C GLU A 90 -14.39 -1.56 -13.03
N ILE A 91 -14.46 -1.01 -14.26
CA ILE A 91 -15.32 0.10 -14.60
C ILE A 91 -16.51 -0.39 -15.42
N THR A 92 -17.71 -0.21 -14.89
CA THR A 92 -18.96 -0.58 -15.56
C THR A 92 -19.60 0.61 -16.28
N GLY A 93 -20.30 0.33 -17.37
CA GLY A 93 -20.93 1.38 -18.19
C GLY A 93 -19.99 2.03 -19.21
N TRP A 94 -18.78 1.50 -19.37
CA TRP A 94 -17.81 1.97 -20.36
C TRP A 94 -18.21 1.60 -21.79
N ASP A 95 -18.07 2.56 -22.73
CA ASP A 95 -18.30 2.34 -24.15
C ASP A 95 -17.16 2.93 -25.00
N TRP A 96 -16.32 2.06 -25.53
CA TRP A 96 -15.20 2.45 -26.39
C TRP A 96 -15.61 3.19 -27.66
N ASN A 97 -16.87 3.06 -28.12
CA ASN A 97 -17.36 3.80 -29.30
C ASN A 97 -17.69 5.26 -28.99
N ALA A 98 -17.78 5.63 -27.73
CA ALA A 98 -18.08 6.99 -27.28
C ALA A 98 -16.83 7.87 -27.03
N VAL A 99 -15.64 7.27 -27.05
CA VAL A 99 -14.38 7.93 -26.70
C VAL A 99 -13.29 7.65 -27.75
N GLU A 100 -12.26 8.50 -27.80
CA GLU A 100 -11.05 8.22 -28.59
C GLU A 100 -10.12 7.33 -27.76
N ALA A 101 -9.54 6.30 -28.37
CA ALA A 101 -8.68 5.33 -27.70
C ALA A 101 -7.56 4.86 -28.61
N ASP A 102 -6.44 4.48 -28.02
CA ASP A 102 -5.37 3.74 -28.67
C ASP A 102 -5.59 2.23 -28.54
N SER A 103 -5.01 1.46 -29.45
CA SER A 103 -5.08 0.01 -29.38
C SER A 103 -3.85 -0.67 -29.99
N ALA A 104 -3.39 -1.73 -29.34
CA ALA A 104 -2.33 -2.61 -29.85
C ALA A 104 -2.44 -3.99 -29.20
N GLN A 105 -2.11 -5.04 -29.96
CA GLN A 105 -1.90 -6.41 -29.43
C GLN A 105 -3.07 -6.95 -28.59
N GLY A 106 -4.30 -6.54 -28.88
CA GLY A 106 -5.49 -6.96 -28.12
C GLY A 106 -5.81 -6.10 -26.90
N THR A 107 -5.00 -5.07 -26.62
CA THR A 107 -5.29 -4.08 -25.57
C THR A 107 -5.82 -2.82 -26.21
N ILE A 108 -6.86 -2.22 -25.60
CA ILE A 108 -7.39 -0.89 -25.91
C ILE A 108 -7.30 -0.03 -24.66
N TRP A 109 -6.89 1.24 -24.80
CA TRP A 109 -6.69 2.14 -23.64
C TRP A 109 -6.81 3.62 -24.05
N GLY A 110 -6.94 4.46 -23.03
CA GLY A 110 -6.88 5.90 -23.16
C GLY A 110 -6.90 6.56 -21.78
N GLU A 111 -6.54 7.85 -21.72
CA GLU A 111 -6.58 8.63 -20.50
C GLU A 111 -7.82 9.53 -20.51
N TYR A 112 -8.57 9.51 -19.41
CA TYR A 112 -9.85 10.19 -19.31
C TYR A 112 -10.06 10.82 -17.94
N THR A 113 -10.84 11.89 -17.88
CA THR A 113 -11.52 12.27 -16.64
C THR A 113 -12.82 11.48 -16.59
N VAL A 114 -13.01 10.73 -15.52
CA VAL A 114 -14.20 9.92 -15.27
C VAL A 114 -14.96 10.44 -14.06
N GLU A 115 -16.29 10.42 -14.14
CA GLU A 115 -17.18 10.69 -13.03
C GLU A 115 -18.14 9.52 -12.86
N GLY A 116 -18.42 9.12 -11.63
CA GLY A 116 -19.27 7.96 -11.36
C GLY A 116 -19.49 7.71 -9.89
N THR A 117 -19.98 6.51 -9.58
CA THR A 117 -20.16 6.05 -8.20
C THR A 117 -19.21 4.91 -7.89
N TRP A 118 -18.73 4.87 -6.65
CA TRP A 118 -17.85 3.83 -6.12
C TRP A 118 -18.54 3.07 -4.99
N ASP A 119 -18.69 1.75 -5.12
CA ASP A 119 -19.39 0.92 -4.12
C ASP A 119 -18.45 0.17 -3.15
N GLY A 120 -17.14 0.41 -3.24
CA GLY A 120 -16.10 -0.28 -2.49
C GLY A 120 -15.37 -1.37 -3.30
N GLU A 121 -15.90 -1.74 -4.47
CA GLU A 121 -15.34 -2.81 -5.31
C GLU A 121 -15.34 -2.43 -6.80
N THR A 122 -16.41 -1.81 -7.28
CA THR A 122 -16.63 -1.49 -8.70
C THR A 122 -16.91 0.00 -8.89
N PHE A 123 -16.29 0.59 -9.92
CA PHE A 123 -16.61 1.94 -10.36
C PHE A 123 -17.70 1.88 -11.42
N ARG A 124 -18.83 2.60 -11.20
CA ARG A 124 -19.90 2.74 -12.17
C ARG A 124 -19.85 4.11 -12.82
N LEU A 125 -19.51 4.14 -14.09
CA LEU A 125 -19.41 5.36 -14.88
C LEU A 125 -20.75 6.06 -15.03
N THR A 126 -20.77 7.39 -14.88
CA THR A 126 -21.86 8.28 -15.25
C THR A 126 -21.46 9.22 -16.39
N GLU A 127 -20.20 9.67 -16.39
CA GLU A 127 -19.66 10.54 -17.43
C GLU A 127 -18.17 10.24 -17.67
N ALA A 128 -17.73 10.35 -18.95
CA ALA A 128 -16.32 10.31 -19.34
C ALA A 128 -16.00 11.42 -20.32
N THR A 129 -14.89 12.11 -20.12
CA THR A 129 -14.37 13.13 -21.04
C THR A 129 -12.95 12.79 -21.48
N SER A 130 -12.67 12.96 -22.78
CA SER A 130 -11.39 12.60 -23.41
C SER A 130 -10.25 13.59 -23.15
N ALA A 131 -10.49 14.66 -22.41
CA ALA A 131 -9.44 15.61 -22.07
C ALA A 131 -9.24 15.59 -20.56
N PRO A 132 -8.08 15.19 -20.06
CA PRO A 132 -7.78 15.38 -18.66
C PRO A 132 -7.81 16.87 -18.37
N THR A 133 -8.76 17.31 -17.58
CA THR A 133 -8.67 18.58 -16.89
C THR A 133 -7.49 18.46 -15.96
N ASP A 134 -6.50 19.32 -16.11
CA ASP A 134 -5.22 19.35 -15.41
C ASP A 134 -5.13 18.43 -14.17
N PRO A 135 -4.45 17.26 -14.26
CA PRO A 135 -4.36 16.32 -13.15
C PRO A 135 -3.58 16.89 -11.97
N THR A 136 -2.92 18.02 -12.18
CA THR A 136 -2.06 18.71 -11.22
C THR A 136 -2.78 19.86 -10.49
N ALA A 137 -4.11 19.82 -10.35
CA ALA A 137 -4.71 20.70 -9.36
C ALA A 137 -3.98 20.48 -8.02
N PRO A 138 -3.34 21.52 -7.45
CA PRO A 138 -2.61 21.36 -6.22
C PRO A 138 -3.50 20.69 -5.18
N SER A 139 -3.01 19.65 -4.55
CA SER A 139 -3.70 19.09 -3.39
C SER A 139 -3.71 20.16 -2.31
N ASP A 140 -4.87 20.61 -1.87
CA ASP A 140 -5.02 21.52 -0.73
C ASP A 140 -4.78 20.80 0.61
N ASP A 141 -4.16 19.62 0.57
CA ASP A 141 -3.87 18.86 1.77
C ASP A 141 -2.88 19.64 2.67
N PRO A 142 -3.30 20.01 3.89
CA PRO A 142 -2.47 20.80 4.79
C PRO A 142 -1.16 20.09 5.19
N ARG A 143 -1.06 18.78 5.00
CA ARG A 143 0.15 18.01 5.27
C ARG A 143 1.25 18.25 4.23
N LEU A 144 0.93 18.84 3.07
CA LEU A 144 1.91 19.29 2.08
C LEU A 144 2.56 20.63 2.47
N ASP A 145 1.97 21.36 3.41
CA ASP A 145 2.56 22.60 3.92
C ASP A 145 3.81 22.26 4.78
N PRO A 146 5.00 22.83 4.47
CA PRO A 146 6.22 22.60 5.25
C PRO A 146 6.10 22.99 6.74
N ASP A 147 5.18 23.87 7.09
CA ASP A 147 4.92 24.26 8.48
C ASP A 147 4.18 23.16 9.26
N ASN A 148 3.56 22.20 8.56
CA ASN A 148 2.85 21.04 9.11
C ASN A 148 3.62 19.72 8.90
N ALA A 149 4.95 19.76 8.95
CA ALA A 149 5.78 18.57 8.71
C ALA A 149 5.48 17.43 9.69
N GLY A 150 5.33 16.23 9.16
CA GLY A 150 5.07 15.01 9.91
C GLY A 150 6.25 14.52 10.77
N ALA A 151 5.98 13.53 11.60
CA ALA A 151 6.94 12.98 12.55
C ALA A 151 8.03 12.13 11.89
N VAL A 152 7.73 11.43 10.79
CA VAL A 152 8.65 10.51 10.11
C VAL A 152 9.98 11.17 9.75
N GLY A 153 9.95 12.37 9.19
CA GLY A 153 11.17 13.09 8.81
C GLY A 153 12.02 13.58 9.99
N ARG A 154 11.52 13.46 11.22
CA ARG A 154 12.24 13.87 12.44
C ARG A 154 12.74 12.68 13.26
N ASP A 155 12.01 11.57 13.23
CA ASP A 155 12.16 10.46 14.16
C ASP A 155 12.77 9.22 13.52
N LEU A 156 12.75 9.09 12.19
CA LEU A 156 13.19 7.92 11.47
C LEU A 156 14.41 8.21 10.59
N SER A 157 15.30 7.24 10.49
CA SER A 157 16.34 7.20 9.45
C SER A 157 15.73 6.88 8.08
N GLU A 158 16.50 7.12 7.01
CA GLU A 158 16.07 6.81 5.64
C GLU A 158 15.66 5.33 5.46
N SER A 159 16.41 4.39 6.08
CA SER A 159 16.07 2.95 6.02
C SER A 159 14.78 2.62 6.76
N GLU A 160 14.56 3.22 7.95
CA GLU A 160 13.33 3.01 8.71
C GLU A 160 12.12 3.64 8.00
N THR A 161 12.32 4.75 7.33
CA THR A 161 11.27 5.38 6.49
C THR A 161 10.90 4.47 5.31
N GLN A 162 11.88 3.86 4.65
CA GLN A 162 11.62 2.92 3.56
C GLN A 162 10.89 1.67 4.04
N GLU A 163 11.30 1.09 5.18
CA GLU A 163 10.62 -0.06 5.78
C GLU A 163 9.16 0.27 6.12
N LEU A 164 8.93 1.44 6.72
CA LEU A 164 7.57 1.91 7.01
C LEU A 164 6.75 2.10 5.74
N GLN A 165 7.33 2.67 4.69
CA GLN A 165 6.66 2.86 3.39
C GLN A 165 6.23 1.52 2.78
N ASP A 166 7.10 0.52 2.79
CA ASP A 166 6.81 -0.82 2.26
C ASP A 166 5.72 -1.52 3.10
N GLU A 167 5.76 -1.38 4.44
CA GLU A 167 4.73 -1.91 5.33
C GLU A 167 3.38 -1.25 5.08
N VAL A 168 3.32 0.08 5.08
CA VAL A 168 2.10 0.87 4.85
C VAL A 168 1.48 0.56 3.49
N PHE A 169 2.31 0.52 2.44
CA PHE A 169 1.86 0.20 1.09
C PHE A 169 1.17 -1.16 1.02
N THR A 170 1.78 -2.17 1.66
CA THR A 170 1.24 -3.54 1.67
C THR A 170 -0.02 -3.66 2.53
N ASP A 171 0.00 -3.06 3.73
CA ASP A 171 -1.08 -3.17 4.71
C ASP A 171 -2.35 -2.45 4.24
N LEU A 172 -2.20 -1.25 3.65
CA LEU A 172 -3.34 -0.44 3.20
C LEU A 172 -3.78 -0.72 1.75
N GLY A 173 -3.15 -1.65 1.05
CA GLY A 173 -3.46 -1.93 -0.36
C GLY A 173 -3.16 -0.73 -1.26
N GLY A 174 -1.98 -0.12 -1.06
CA GLY A 174 -1.56 1.10 -1.75
C GLY A 174 -1.47 0.93 -3.26
N LEU A 175 -1.94 1.93 -3.99
CA LEU A 175 -1.80 2.08 -5.44
C LEU A 175 -0.52 2.80 -5.82
N GLY A 176 0.02 3.60 -4.92
CA GLY A 176 1.26 4.34 -5.00
C GLY A 176 1.68 4.82 -3.62
N GLY A 177 2.96 5.14 -3.45
CA GLY A 177 3.47 5.65 -2.18
C GLY A 177 4.79 6.39 -2.35
N TRP A 178 5.01 7.40 -1.53
CA TRP A 178 6.24 8.20 -1.47
C TRP A 178 6.43 8.78 -0.07
N SER A 179 7.56 9.41 0.16
CA SER A 179 7.82 10.14 1.41
C SER A 179 8.04 11.61 1.10
N GLU A 180 7.28 12.47 1.74
CA GLU A 180 7.33 13.91 1.55
C GLU A 180 6.89 14.65 2.81
N ASN A 181 7.53 15.78 3.09
CA ASN A 181 7.23 16.65 4.21
C ASN A 181 7.10 15.94 5.56
N GLY A 182 7.92 14.91 5.78
CA GLY A 182 7.94 14.16 7.04
C GLY A 182 6.81 13.14 7.21
N TYR A 183 6.04 12.86 6.16
CA TYR A 183 5.03 11.81 6.10
C TYR A 183 5.46 10.69 5.15
N VAL A 184 4.99 9.49 5.42
CA VAL A 184 4.85 8.43 4.43
C VAL A 184 3.47 8.58 3.80
N TRP A 185 3.44 8.86 2.50
CA TRP A 185 2.23 9.02 1.72
C TRP A 185 1.83 7.71 1.07
N VAL A 186 0.55 7.41 1.07
CA VAL A 186 -0.01 6.26 0.36
C VAL A 186 -1.29 6.67 -0.36
N THR A 187 -1.37 6.34 -1.63
CA THR A 187 -2.60 6.50 -2.40
C THR A 187 -3.42 5.20 -2.32
N VAL A 188 -4.68 5.31 -1.95
CA VAL A 188 -5.66 4.22 -1.95
C VAL A 188 -6.77 4.52 -2.94
N VAL A 189 -7.64 3.54 -3.25
CA VAL A 189 -8.75 3.76 -4.19
C VAL A 189 -9.65 4.89 -3.71
N TYR A 190 -10.18 4.77 -2.49
CA TYR A 190 -11.02 5.78 -1.84
C TYR A 190 -10.89 5.65 -0.32
N ASP A 191 -10.89 6.76 0.39
CA ASP A 191 -10.90 6.83 1.85
C ASP A 191 -11.95 7.85 2.30
N ASP A 192 -12.85 7.43 3.16
CA ASP A 192 -13.82 8.28 3.86
C ASP A 192 -13.31 8.78 5.22
N GLY A 193 -12.02 8.62 5.49
CA GLY A 193 -11.34 8.89 6.75
C GLY A 193 -11.14 7.64 7.62
N SER A 194 -11.72 6.50 7.26
CA SER A 194 -11.58 5.26 8.03
C SER A 194 -10.20 4.62 7.88
N ILE A 195 -9.62 4.67 6.66
CA ILE A 195 -8.27 4.17 6.40
C ILE A 195 -7.23 5.08 7.06
N GLN A 196 -7.42 6.41 6.98
CA GLN A 196 -6.56 7.35 7.71
C GLN A 196 -6.60 7.11 9.22
N SER A 197 -7.80 6.93 9.80
CA SER A 197 -7.93 6.64 11.23
C SER A 197 -7.23 5.33 11.62
N TYR A 198 -7.35 4.29 10.80
CA TYR A 198 -6.63 3.04 11.01
C TYR A 198 -5.12 3.25 10.95
N ALA A 199 -4.63 4.01 9.97
CA ALA A 199 -3.20 4.33 9.83
C ALA A 199 -2.67 5.08 11.06
N ASP A 200 -3.41 6.07 11.57
CA ASP A 200 -3.05 6.83 12.78
C ASP A 200 -2.98 5.95 14.02
N ASP A 201 -3.93 5.04 14.18
CA ASP A 201 -3.96 4.09 15.30
C ASP A 201 -2.83 3.06 15.23
N ARG A 202 -2.50 2.61 14.02
CA ARG A 202 -1.51 1.56 13.79
C ARG A 202 -0.07 2.06 13.78
N TYR A 203 0.18 3.16 13.10
CA TYR A 203 1.54 3.69 12.85
C TYR A 203 1.85 4.92 13.71
N GLY A 204 0.84 5.52 14.31
CA GLY A 204 0.93 6.77 15.06
C GLY A 204 0.52 7.97 14.23
N ALA A 205 -0.10 8.95 14.89
CA ALA A 205 -0.51 10.20 14.25
C ALA A 205 0.69 10.95 13.64
N ASP A 206 0.45 11.69 12.58
CA ASP A 206 1.44 12.49 11.83
C ASP A 206 2.57 11.67 11.18
N ARG A 207 2.35 10.38 10.93
CA ARG A 207 3.33 9.51 10.27
C ARG A 207 2.92 9.12 8.85
N VAL A 208 1.66 8.76 8.68
CA VAL A 208 1.11 8.29 7.40
C VAL A 208 0.07 9.28 6.91
N ALA A 209 0.16 9.63 5.63
CA ALA A 209 -0.82 10.46 4.95
C ALA A 209 -1.52 9.62 3.86
N VAL A 210 -2.80 9.33 4.08
CA VAL A 210 -3.63 8.62 3.11
C VAL A 210 -4.22 9.60 2.11
N GLN A 211 -4.13 9.28 0.82
CA GLN A 211 -4.79 10.02 -0.27
C GLN A 211 -5.72 9.10 -1.05
N SER A 212 -6.90 9.61 -1.39
CA SER A 212 -7.82 8.94 -2.31
C SER A 212 -7.46 9.22 -3.75
N ALA A 213 -7.42 8.18 -4.58
CA ALA A 213 -7.35 8.33 -6.04
C ALA A 213 -8.68 8.81 -6.63
N LEU A 214 -9.80 8.29 -6.10
CA LEU A 214 -11.14 8.80 -6.38
C LEU A 214 -11.44 9.96 -5.42
N ARG A 215 -11.89 11.09 -5.95
CA ARG A 215 -12.22 12.29 -5.17
C ARG A 215 -13.71 12.58 -5.25
N ASP A 216 -14.29 13.05 -4.16
CA ASP A 216 -15.69 13.49 -4.17
C ASP A 216 -15.90 14.63 -5.15
N VAL A 217 -17.01 14.59 -5.87
CA VAL A 217 -17.46 15.69 -6.75
C VAL A 217 -18.13 16.74 -5.86
N GLU A 218 -17.65 17.99 -5.92
CA GLU A 218 -18.21 19.12 -5.18
C GLU A 218 -19.53 19.63 -5.76
#